data_2ba8b1d817ce98452697a291af64d03e
#
_entry.id   2ba8b1d817ce98452697a291af64d03e
#
_cell.length_a   1.000
_cell.length_b   1.000
_cell.length_c   1.000
_cell.angle_alpha   90.00
_cell.angle_beta   90.00
_cell.angle_gamma   90.00
#
_symmetry.space_group_name_H-M   'P 1'
#
loop_
_entity.id
_entity.type
_entity.pdbx_description
1 polymer ?
#
loop_
_entity_poly.entity_id
_entity_poly.type
_entity_poly.pdbx_seq_one_letter_code
_entity_poly.pdbx_strand_id
1 'polypeptide(L)'
;RSEFGPLPDQSMHEKTSVASLIAELYTFLRQADARELGGLFRQLDAAQSADEKRAIQDQIDNHETHVVPIVADIDAGFGNAEATYLMAKQMIEAGACCIQIENQVSDEKQCGHQDGKVTVPHEDFLAKINAVRYAFLELGVDDGVIVARTDSLGAGLTKQIAVTREPGDLGDQYNSFLDIEEITPDEMKNGDVVLNRDGKLVRPKRLPSNLFQFKAGTGEARCILDSITSLQNGADMIWIETEKPHVGQIGAMIDEIRKVVPNAKLVYNNSPSFNWTLNFRQQIF
;
A
#
# COMPACT_ATOMS: atom_id res chain seq x y z
N ARG A 1 -0.88 -11.86 11.85
CA ARG A 1 -0.38 -10.96 12.93
C ARG A 1 -0.94 -11.30 14.30
N SER A 2 -2.22 -11.65 14.42
CA SER A 2 -2.83 -12.03 15.71
C SER A 2 -2.14 -13.21 16.40
N GLU A 3 -1.44 -14.05 15.67
CA GLU A 3 -0.62 -15.13 16.20
C GLU A 3 0.59 -14.63 17.02
N PHE A 4 1.13 -13.48 16.63
CA PHE A 4 2.30 -12.89 17.26
C PHE A 4 1.98 -11.75 18.25
N GLY A 5 0.70 -11.39 18.40
CA GLY A 5 0.31 -10.34 19.35
C GLY A 5 -1.17 -10.01 19.33
N PRO A 6 -1.65 -9.29 20.35
CA PRO A 6 -3.07 -9.00 20.53
C PRO A 6 -3.57 -7.83 19.66
N LEU A 7 -2.69 -7.07 19.02
CA LEU A 7 -3.00 -5.85 18.26
C LEU A 7 -2.54 -5.98 16.81
N PRO A 8 -3.31 -6.68 15.95
CA PRO A 8 -2.87 -7.04 14.60
C PRO A 8 -2.65 -5.84 13.66
N ASP A 9 -3.31 -4.71 13.89
CA ASP A 9 -3.22 -3.50 13.05
C ASP A 9 -2.19 -2.48 13.53
N GLN A 10 -1.32 -2.88 14.44
CA GLN A 10 -0.28 -1.99 14.98
C GLN A 10 1.08 -2.36 14.43
N SER A 11 1.90 -1.36 14.09
CA SER A 11 3.31 -1.54 13.69
C SER A 11 4.22 -1.94 14.86
N MET A 12 3.68 -2.58 15.87
CA MET A 12 4.38 -3.02 17.10
C MET A 12 4.99 -4.41 16.99
N HIS A 13 4.59 -5.17 15.97
CA HIS A 13 5.10 -6.51 15.77
C HIS A 13 6.55 -6.48 15.28
N GLU A 14 7.29 -7.48 15.64
CA GLU A 14 8.62 -7.67 15.10
C GLU A 14 8.54 -7.83 13.57
N LYS A 15 9.44 -7.18 12.86
CA LYS A 15 9.48 -7.14 11.39
C LYS A 15 9.53 -8.53 10.75
N THR A 16 10.22 -9.48 11.39
CA THR A 16 10.40 -10.83 10.88
C THR A 16 9.16 -11.72 11.03
N SER A 17 8.21 -11.36 11.88
CA SER A 17 7.02 -12.17 12.15
C SER A 17 6.18 -12.42 10.90
N VAL A 18 6.00 -11.41 10.06
CA VAL A 18 5.22 -11.53 8.82
C VAL A 18 5.94 -12.41 7.81
N ALA A 19 7.26 -12.26 7.66
CA ALA A 19 8.05 -13.11 6.76
C ALA A 19 7.99 -14.58 7.18
N SER A 20 8.08 -14.88 8.48
CA SER A 20 7.94 -16.24 9.00
C SER A 20 6.57 -16.84 8.67
N LEU A 21 5.50 -16.07 8.87
CA LEU A 21 4.14 -16.51 8.55
C LEU A 21 3.95 -16.78 7.05
N ILE A 22 4.50 -15.94 6.18
CA ILE A 22 4.48 -16.16 4.72
C ILE A 22 5.22 -17.44 4.37
N ALA A 23 6.41 -17.65 4.92
CA ALA A 23 7.22 -18.85 4.66
C ALA A 23 6.51 -20.14 5.12
N GLU A 24 5.86 -20.12 6.27
CA GLU A 24 5.06 -21.25 6.77
C GLU A 24 3.87 -21.54 5.85
N LEU A 25 3.12 -20.52 5.46
CA LEU A 25 1.99 -20.65 4.54
C LEU A 25 2.44 -21.21 3.18
N TYR A 26 3.47 -20.64 2.59
CA TYR A 26 4.01 -21.10 1.32
C TYR A 26 4.50 -22.55 1.37
N THR A 27 5.23 -22.90 2.44
CA THR A 27 5.69 -24.27 2.67
C THR A 27 4.52 -25.25 2.81
N PHE A 28 3.48 -24.87 3.56
CA PHE A 28 2.28 -25.68 3.73
C PHE A 28 1.58 -25.96 2.40
N LEU A 29 1.39 -24.92 1.56
CA LEU A 29 0.75 -25.07 0.25
C LEU A 29 1.55 -25.98 -0.67
N ARG A 30 2.87 -25.84 -0.72
CA ARG A 30 3.75 -26.73 -1.49
C ARG A 30 3.73 -28.16 -1.00
N GLN A 31 3.63 -28.35 0.32
CA GLN A 31 3.51 -29.72 0.89
C GLN A 31 2.15 -30.35 0.55
N ALA A 32 1.09 -29.55 0.45
CA ALA A 32 -0.22 -30.05 0.00
C ALA A 32 -0.13 -30.59 -1.43
N ASP A 33 0.44 -29.80 -2.37
CA ASP A 33 0.68 -30.23 -3.75
C ASP A 33 1.54 -31.50 -3.82
N ALA A 34 2.66 -31.51 -3.13
CA ALA A 34 3.57 -32.65 -3.15
C ALA A 34 2.93 -33.93 -2.60
N ARG A 35 2.06 -33.80 -1.61
CA ARG A 35 1.33 -34.92 -1.02
C ARG A 35 0.27 -35.47 -1.98
N GLU A 36 -0.49 -34.60 -2.64
CA GLU A 36 -1.52 -34.98 -3.60
C GLU A 36 -0.90 -35.61 -4.84
N LEU A 37 0.03 -34.92 -5.49
CA LEU A 37 0.75 -35.46 -6.66
C LEU A 37 1.48 -36.76 -6.35
N GLY A 38 2.15 -36.82 -5.21
CA GLY A 38 2.80 -38.06 -4.76
C GLY A 38 1.81 -39.22 -4.54
N GLY A 39 0.56 -38.91 -4.15
CA GLY A 39 -0.53 -39.88 -4.10
C GLY A 39 -0.90 -40.39 -5.49
N LEU A 40 -1.10 -39.51 -6.45
CA LEU A 40 -1.43 -39.82 -7.84
C LEU A 40 -0.31 -40.63 -8.52
N PHE A 41 0.95 -40.24 -8.36
CA PHE A 41 2.07 -41.02 -8.91
C PHE A 41 2.13 -42.46 -8.34
N ARG A 42 1.89 -42.64 -7.05
CA ARG A 42 1.82 -43.99 -6.46
C ARG A 42 0.66 -44.82 -7.02
N GLN A 43 -0.49 -44.20 -7.27
CA GLN A 43 -1.63 -44.87 -7.90
C GLN A 43 -1.30 -45.22 -9.35
N LEU A 44 -0.64 -44.35 -10.09
CA LEU A 44 -0.21 -44.59 -11.47
C LEU A 44 0.73 -45.80 -11.57
N ASP A 45 1.70 -45.90 -10.63
CA ASP A 45 2.63 -47.02 -10.54
C ASP A 45 1.92 -48.34 -10.21
N ALA A 46 0.87 -48.30 -9.40
CA ALA A 46 0.11 -49.47 -8.98
C ALA A 46 -0.96 -49.90 -10.01
N ALA A 47 -1.35 -49.05 -10.93
CA ALA A 47 -2.40 -49.30 -11.90
C ALA A 47 -2.07 -50.44 -12.87
N GLN A 48 -3.03 -51.34 -13.07
CA GLN A 48 -2.82 -52.58 -13.85
C GLN A 48 -3.32 -52.44 -15.30
N SER A 49 -4.30 -51.57 -15.55
CA SER A 49 -4.88 -51.41 -16.90
C SER A 49 -4.41 -50.10 -17.57
N ALA A 50 -4.41 -50.11 -18.90
CA ALA A 50 -4.06 -48.92 -19.71
C ALA A 50 -5.07 -47.80 -19.49
N ASP A 51 -6.35 -48.09 -19.30
CA ASP A 51 -7.39 -47.11 -19.11
C ASP A 51 -7.29 -46.45 -17.73
N GLU A 52 -6.96 -47.22 -16.70
CA GLU A 52 -6.71 -46.71 -15.36
C GLU A 52 -5.48 -45.79 -15.34
N LYS A 53 -4.38 -46.21 -15.98
CA LYS A 53 -3.18 -45.35 -16.13
C LYS A 53 -3.47 -44.04 -16.81
N ARG A 54 -4.27 -44.09 -17.90
CA ARG A 54 -4.65 -42.88 -18.63
C ARG A 54 -5.47 -41.93 -17.76
N ALA A 55 -6.47 -42.45 -17.02
CA ALA A 55 -7.31 -41.66 -16.14
C ALA A 55 -6.51 -40.98 -15.01
N ILE A 56 -5.53 -41.67 -14.44
CA ILE A 56 -4.66 -41.10 -13.39
C ILE A 56 -3.69 -40.08 -14.02
N GLN A 57 -3.14 -40.38 -15.19
CA GLN A 57 -2.27 -39.40 -15.90
C GLN A 57 -3.02 -38.11 -16.21
N ASP A 58 -4.30 -38.21 -16.67
CA ASP A 58 -5.12 -37.04 -16.89
C ASP A 58 -5.34 -36.20 -15.61
N GLN A 59 -5.43 -36.84 -14.43
CA GLN A 59 -5.52 -36.13 -13.16
C GLN A 59 -4.21 -35.42 -12.81
N ILE A 60 -3.06 -36.05 -13.09
CA ILE A 60 -1.75 -35.45 -12.87
C ILE A 60 -1.54 -34.24 -13.80
N ASP A 61 -1.86 -34.40 -15.09
CA ASP A 61 -1.65 -33.37 -16.11
C ASP A 61 -2.57 -32.16 -15.91
N ASN A 62 -3.74 -32.34 -15.30
CA ASN A 62 -4.71 -31.29 -14.98
C ASN A 62 -4.69 -30.88 -13.48
N HIS A 63 -3.67 -31.26 -12.74
CA HIS A 63 -3.55 -30.88 -11.33
C HIS A 63 -3.48 -29.35 -11.16
N GLU A 64 -4.41 -28.80 -10.39
CA GLU A 64 -4.39 -27.40 -10.01
C GLU A 64 -3.56 -27.22 -8.73
N THR A 65 -2.52 -26.42 -8.82
CA THR A 65 -1.65 -26.15 -7.66
C THR A 65 -2.39 -25.47 -6.51
N HIS A 66 -2.10 -25.85 -5.28
CA HIS A 66 -2.56 -25.15 -4.08
C HIS A 66 -1.79 -23.84 -3.82
N VAL A 67 -0.66 -23.65 -4.50
CA VAL A 67 0.15 -22.43 -4.34
C VAL A 67 -0.56 -21.28 -5.08
N VAL A 68 -1.17 -20.40 -4.29
CA VAL A 68 -1.83 -19.16 -4.78
C VAL A 68 -0.93 -17.96 -4.55
N PRO A 69 -1.13 -16.85 -5.30
CA PRO A 69 -0.39 -15.62 -5.08
C PRO A 69 -0.55 -15.10 -3.65
N ILE A 70 0.57 -14.82 -2.98
CA ILE A 70 0.60 -14.28 -1.62
C ILE A 70 0.86 -12.78 -1.70
N VAL A 71 -0.08 -11.99 -1.20
CA VAL A 71 0.04 -10.54 -1.02
C VAL A 71 0.53 -10.27 0.40
N ALA A 72 1.72 -9.71 0.54
CA ALA A 72 2.27 -9.31 1.82
C ALA A 72 1.96 -7.83 2.11
N ASP A 73 1.33 -7.58 3.23
CA ASP A 73 1.16 -6.23 3.79
C ASP A 73 2.38 -5.88 4.63
N ILE A 74 3.11 -4.85 4.23
CA ILE A 74 4.27 -4.33 4.95
C ILE A 74 4.00 -3.00 5.66
N ASP A 75 2.74 -2.69 5.90
CA ASP A 75 2.32 -1.41 6.50
C ASP A 75 2.95 -0.21 5.76
N ALA A 76 3.58 0.70 6.47
CA ALA A 76 4.31 1.84 5.90
C ALA A 76 5.81 1.56 5.65
N GLY A 77 6.23 0.29 5.59
CA GLY A 77 7.60 -0.13 5.30
C GLY A 77 8.55 -0.21 6.51
N PHE A 78 8.04 0.00 7.72
CA PHE A 78 8.79 -0.09 8.99
C PHE A 78 10.01 0.83 9.11
N GLY A 79 10.02 1.96 8.42
CA GLY A 79 11.08 2.95 8.47
C GLY A 79 11.20 3.74 7.17
N ASN A 80 12.43 4.07 6.80
CA ASN A 80 12.78 4.75 5.54
C ASN A 80 12.87 3.76 4.36
N ALA A 81 13.33 4.22 3.20
CA ALA A 81 13.43 3.40 2.00
C ALA A 81 14.35 2.19 2.18
N GLU A 82 15.46 2.32 2.89
CA GLU A 82 16.40 1.22 3.16
C GLU A 82 15.77 0.14 4.05
N ALA A 83 15.04 0.54 5.09
CA ALA A 83 14.30 -0.39 5.94
C ALA A 83 13.19 -1.09 5.13
N THR A 84 12.50 -0.36 4.26
CA THR A 84 11.48 -0.90 3.35
C THR A 84 12.08 -1.92 2.39
N TYR A 85 13.25 -1.63 1.79
CA TYR A 85 13.97 -2.59 0.93
C TYR A 85 14.27 -3.90 1.65
N LEU A 86 14.87 -3.82 2.85
CA LEU A 86 15.19 -5.02 3.64
C LEU A 86 13.94 -5.83 4.01
N MET A 87 12.85 -5.15 4.35
CA MET A 87 11.58 -5.78 4.67
C MET A 87 10.98 -6.47 3.46
N ALA A 88 10.87 -5.75 2.33
CA ALA A 88 10.33 -6.30 1.08
C ALA A 88 11.14 -7.53 0.63
N LYS A 89 12.47 -7.46 0.70
CA LYS A 89 13.35 -8.59 0.35
C LYS A 89 13.03 -9.82 1.18
N GLN A 90 12.89 -9.69 2.50
CA GLN A 90 12.52 -10.81 3.37
C GLN A 90 11.15 -11.41 3.02
N MET A 91 10.16 -10.57 2.69
CA MET A 91 8.84 -11.05 2.29
C MET A 91 8.85 -11.81 0.97
N ILE A 92 9.62 -11.31 -0.02
CA ILE A 92 9.76 -11.94 -1.33
C ILE A 92 10.50 -13.28 -1.20
N GLU A 93 11.60 -13.33 -0.45
CA GLU A 93 12.34 -14.56 -0.15
C GLU A 93 11.47 -15.60 0.59
N ALA A 94 10.53 -15.14 1.41
CA ALA A 94 9.57 -15.99 2.10
C ALA A 94 8.46 -16.57 1.19
N GLY A 95 8.26 -16.00 -0.01
CA GLY A 95 7.29 -16.47 -1.00
C GLY A 95 6.20 -15.47 -1.38
N ALA A 96 6.28 -14.22 -0.96
CA ALA A 96 5.36 -13.18 -1.41
C ALA A 96 5.65 -12.80 -2.87
N CYS A 97 4.60 -12.72 -3.69
CA CYS A 97 4.69 -12.26 -5.07
C CYS A 97 4.10 -10.85 -5.26
N CYS A 98 3.44 -10.33 -4.24
CA CYS A 98 2.88 -8.99 -4.22
C CYS A 98 3.17 -8.34 -2.87
N ILE A 99 3.61 -7.09 -2.91
CA ILE A 99 3.86 -6.27 -1.73
C ILE A 99 2.87 -5.11 -1.70
N GLN A 100 2.13 -4.98 -0.62
CA GLN A 100 1.30 -3.81 -0.35
C GLN A 100 2.03 -2.89 0.62
N ILE A 101 2.08 -1.59 0.29
CA ILE A 101 2.71 -0.56 1.12
C ILE A 101 1.84 0.71 1.13
N GLU A 102 1.78 1.40 2.27
CA GLU A 102 0.99 2.61 2.45
C GLU A 102 1.82 3.85 2.78
N ASN A 103 1.26 5.04 2.52
CA ASN A 103 1.94 6.33 2.67
C ASN A 103 1.87 6.94 4.08
N GLN A 104 1.50 6.16 5.09
CA GLN A 104 1.57 6.62 6.48
C GLN A 104 3.02 6.68 6.99
N VAL A 105 3.24 7.45 8.04
CA VAL A 105 4.50 7.45 8.79
C VAL A 105 4.62 6.13 9.55
N SER A 106 5.76 5.45 9.43
CA SER A 106 5.92 4.06 9.90
C SER A 106 5.76 3.89 11.42
N ASP A 107 6.26 4.82 12.19
CA ASP A 107 6.22 4.81 13.66
C ASP A 107 4.91 5.37 14.25
N GLU A 108 4.08 5.99 13.42
CA GLU A 108 2.79 6.58 13.80
C GLU A 108 1.61 5.93 13.05
N LYS A 109 1.85 4.81 12.39
CA LYS A 109 0.86 4.10 11.58
C LYS A 109 -0.34 3.67 12.40
N GLN A 110 -1.53 3.97 11.89
CA GLN A 110 -2.83 3.60 12.48
C GLN A 110 -3.68 2.83 11.48
N CYS A 111 -4.71 2.16 12.00
CA CYS A 111 -5.73 1.53 11.15
C CYS A 111 -6.36 2.57 10.20
N GLY A 112 -6.61 2.19 8.96
CA GLY A 112 -7.10 3.07 7.91
C GLY A 112 -8.42 3.78 8.21
N HIS A 113 -9.21 3.22 9.14
CA HIS A 113 -10.50 3.79 9.57
C HIS A 113 -10.40 4.74 10.77
N GLN A 114 -9.20 4.93 11.33
CA GLN A 114 -8.97 5.82 12.47
C GLN A 114 -8.63 7.22 12.02
N ASP A 115 -9.02 8.19 12.84
CA ASP A 115 -8.63 9.59 12.70
C ASP A 115 -7.18 9.82 13.15
N GLY A 116 -6.61 10.96 12.73
CA GLY A 116 -5.28 11.38 13.17
C GLY A 116 -4.13 10.70 12.44
N LYS A 117 -4.38 10.06 11.30
CA LYS A 117 -3.34 9.50 10.44
C LYS A 117 -2.39 10.59 9.96
N VAL A 118 -1.11 10.24 9.92
CA VAL A 118 -0.01 11.11 9.47
C VAL A 118 0.62 10.50 8.23
N THR A 119 0.68 11.26 7.13
CA THR A 119 1.32 10.81 5.89
C THR A 119 2.74 11.33 5.74
N VAL A 120 3.55 10.62 4.95
CA VAL A 120 4.85 11.08 4.47
C VAL A 120 4.67 11.90 3.19
N PRO A 121 5.61 12.79 2.84
CA PRO A 121 5.63 13.43 1.53
C PRO A 121 5.72 12.39 0.41
N HIS A 122 5.24 12.77 -0.78
CA HIS A 122 5.23 11.85 -1.92
C HIS A 122 6.63 11.35 -2.30
N GLU A 123 7.69 12.17 -2.21
CA GLU A 123 9.06 11.72 -2.52
C GLU A 123 9.55 10.59 -1.62
N ASP A 124 9.21 10.64 -0.33
CA ASP A 124 9.53 9.57 0.62
C ASP A 124 8.75 8.29 0.30
N PHE A 125 7.48 8.44 -0.07
CA PHE A 125 6.66 7.30 -0.46
C PHE A 125 7.13 6.68 -1.77
N LEU A 126 7.48 7.49 -2.77
CA LEU A 126 8.04 7.02 -4.03
C LEU A 126 9.39 6.33 -3.84
N ALA A 127 10.24 6.85 -2.95
CA ALA A 127 11.49 6.19 -2.60
C ALA A 127 11.26 4.79 -2.01
N LYS A 128 10.22 4.61 -1.19
CA LYS A 128 9.83 3.30 -0.66
C LYS A 128 9.27 2.37 -1.74
N ILE A 129 8.42 2.85 -2.65
CA ILE A 129 7.92 2.08 -3.80
C ILE A 129 9.10 1.59 -4.65
N ASN A 130 10.07 2.46 -4.94
CA ASN A 130 11.27 2.11 -5.69
C ASN A 130 12.14 1.09 -4.94
N ALA A 131 12.23 1.19 -3.61
CA ALA A 131 12.94 0.22 -2.78
C ALA A 131 12.32 -1.19 -2.87
N VAL A 132 10.99 -1.28 -2.87
CA VAL A 132 10.28 -2.55 -3.09
C VAL A 132 10.54 -3.10 -4.49
N ARG A 133 10.46 -2.25 -5.52
CA ARG A 133 10.77 -2.67 -6.92
C ARG A 133 12.19 -3.16 -7.04
N TYR A 134 13.14 -2.48 -6.41
CA TYR A 134 14.54 -2.91 -6.40
C TYR A 134 14.73 -4.28 -5.73
N ALA A 135 14.04 -4.54 -4.64
CA ALA A 135 14.08 -5.85 -3.98
C ALA A 135 13.58 -6.98 -4.90
N PHE A 136 12.49 -6.77 -5.64
CA PHE A 136 12.01 -7.72 -6.65
C PHE A 136 13.06 -7.97 -7.74
N LEU A 137 13.62 -6.91 -8.33
CA LEU A 137 14.60 -7.02 -9.40
C LEU A 137 15.90 -7.71 -8.95
N GLU A 138 16.40 -7.39 -7.75
CA GLU A 138 17.60 -8.04 -7.19
C GLU A 138 17.41 -9.55 -7.01
N LEU A 139 16.20 -9.97 -6.63
CA LEU A 139 15.88 -11.39 -6.46
C LEU A 139 15.47 -12.08 -7.76
N GLY A 140 15.52 -11.39 -8.91
CA GLY A 140 15.15 -11.94 -10.21
C GLY A 140 13.66 -12.22 -10.37
N VAL A 141 12.80 -11.48 -9.66
CA VAL A 141 11.34 -11.58 -9.74
C VAL A 141 10.82 -10.42 -10.59
N ASP A 142 10.82 -10.60 -11.90
CA ASP A 142 10.48 -9.52 -12.85
C ASP A 142 8.99 -9.17 -12.88
N ASP A 143 8.11 -10.10 -12.48
CA ASP A 143 6.66 -9.99 -12.46
C ASP A 143 6.07 -9.69 -11.08
N GLY A 144 6.91 -9.32 -10.12
CA GLY A 144 6.49 -8.93 -8.79
C GLY A 144 5.57 -7.70 -8.79
N VAL A 145 4.46 -7.77 -8.06
CA VAL A 145 3.40 -6.75 -8.03
C VAL A 145 3.56 -5.84 -6.83
N ILE A 146 3.38 -4.53 -7.04
CA ILE A 146 3.37 -3.51 -5.98
C ILE A 146 1.98 -2.86 -5.91
N VAL A 147 1.33 -2.98 -4.76
CA VAL A 147 0.09 -2.26 -4.44
C VAL A 147 0.46 -1.06 -3.57
N ALA A 148 0.34 0.14 -4.12
CA ALA A 148 0.51 1.37 -3.36
C ALA A 148 -0.83 1.81 -2.76
N ARG A 149 -0.89 1.89 -1.43
CA ARG A 149 -2.06 2.36 -0.69
C ARG A 149 -1.88 3.82 -0.32
N THR A 150 -2.92 4.63 -0.56
CA THR A 150 -3.00 5.99 -0.02
C THR A 150 -4.02 6.09 1.09
N ASP A 151 -3.60 6.66 2.21
CA ASP A 151 -4.43 6.99 3.37
C ASP A 151 -4.81 8.48 3.40
N SER A 152 -4.48 9.24 2.36
CA SER A 152 -4.64 10.70 2.32
C SER A 152 -6.08 11.17 2.43
N LEU A 153 -7.08 10.33 2.13
CA LEU A 153 -8.49 10.69 2.26
C LEU A 153 -8.84 11.09 3.71
N GLY A 154 -8.44 10.28 4.68
CA GLY A 154 -8.68 10.50 6.10
C GLY A 154 -7.49 11.09 6.86
N ALA A 155 -6.33 11.31 6.21
CA ALA A 155 -5.16 11.87 6.86
C ALA A 155 -5.17 13.39 6.80
N GLY A 156 -5.30 14.04 7.95
CA GLY A 156 -5.23 15.51 8.06
C GLY A 156 -3.83 16.07 8.28
N LEU A 157 -2.83 15.21 8.48
CA LEU A 157 -1.50 15.60 8.96
C LEU A 157 -0.39 15.03 8.08
N THR A 158 0.75 15.74 8.03
CA THR A 158 2.00 15.24 7.45
C THR A 158 3.19 15.55 8.35
N LYS A 159 4.20 14.69 8.29
CA LYS A 159 5.40 14.81 9.12
C LYS A 159 6.33 15.92 8.64
N GLN A 160 6.36 16.18 7.34
CA GLN A 160 7.26 17.16 6.75
C GLN A 160 6.68 17.76 5.46
N ILE A 161 7.29 18.84 5.02
CA ILE A 161 6.99 19.53 3.78
C ILE A 161 7.71 18.82 2.65
N ALA A 162 7.07 18.69 1.50
CA ALA A 162 7.70 18.11 0.32
C ALA A 162 8.79 19.03 -0.23
N VAL A 163 9.85 18.42 -0.75
CA VAL A 163 10.92 19.16 -1.43
C VAL A 163 10.39 19.69 -2.75
N THR A 164 10.56 20.99 -2.99
CA THR A 164 10.26 21.64 -4.27
C THR A 164 11.51 22.30 -4.83
N ARG A 165 11.70 22.20 -6.12
CA ARG A 165 12.80 22.82 -6.88
C ARG A 165 12.35 23.97 -7.74
N GLU A 166 11.11 23.89 -8.22
CA GLU A 166 10.51 24.89 -9.10
C GLU A 166 9.00 24.99 -8.88
N PRO A 167 8.38 26.13 -9.14
CA PRO A 167 6.92 26.30 -9.05
C PRO A 167 6.21 25.31 -9.97
N GLY A 168 5.19 24.62 -9.43
CA GLY A 168 4.37 23.67 -10.16
C GLY A 168 4.96 22.26 -10.27
N ASP A 169 6.15 22.01 -9.74
CA ASP A 169 6.65 20.64 -9.61
C ASP A 169 5.79 19.80 -8.63
N LEU A 170 6.09 18.51 -8.53
CA LEU A 170 5.30 17.63 -7.70
C LEU A 170 5.32 18.01 -6.22
N GLY A 171 6.48 18.47 -5.71
CA GLY A 171 6.61 18.98 -4.35
C GLY A 171 5.77 20.21 -4.11
N ASP A 172 5.74 21.12 -5.08
CA ASP A 172 4.93 22.33 -5.02
C ASP A 172 3.42 22.01 -5.05
N GLN A 173 3.02 21.07 -5.88
CA GLN A 173 1.63 20.55 -5.91
C GLN A 173 1.24 19.95 -4.56
N TYR A 174 2.08 19.12 -3.97
CA TYR A 174 1.85 18.52 -2.65
C TYR A 174 1.74 19.61 -1.56
N ASN A 175 2.67 20.55 -1.53
CA ASN A 175 2.69 21.64 -0.56
C ASN A 175 1.50 22.61 -0.73
N SER A 176 0.85 22.64 -1.90
CA SER A 176 -0.34 23.46 -2.12
C SER A 176 -1.53 23.07 -1.24
N PHE A 177 -1.55 21.81 -0.77
CA PHE A 177 -2.58 21.31 0.12
C PHE A 177 -2.35 21.64 1.60
N LEU A 178 -1.16 22.13 1.98
CA LEU A 178 -0.86 22.49 3.37
C LEU A 178 -1.70 23.69 3.82
N ASP A 179 -2.14 23.64 5.07
CA ASP A 179 -2.70 24.83 5.73
C ASP A 179 -1.55 25.80 6.03
N ILE A 180 -1.69 27.02 5.50
CA ILE A 180 -0.64 28.03 5.51
C ILE A 180 -1.12 29.31 6.19
N GLU A 181 -0.18 30.08 6.72
CA GLU A 181 -0.39 31.45 7.17
C GLU A 181 0.51 32.40 6.36
N GLU A 182 -0.03 33.54 6.02
CA GLU A 182 0.73 34.62 5.37
C GLU A 182 1.60 35.31 6.43
N ILE A 183 2.87 35.59 6.11
CA ILE A 183 3.82 36.23 7.00
C ILE A 183 4.54 37.39 6.31
N THR A 184 5.02 38.31 7.10
CA THR A 184 5.93 39.39 6.64
C THR A 184 7.39 38.94 6.81
N PRO A 185 8.35 39.57 6.10
CA PRO A 185 9.75 39.27 6.28
C PRO A 185 10.23 39.40 7.73
N ASP A 186 9.67 40.33 8.49
CA ASP A 186 10.03 40.55 9.90
C ASP A 186 9.51 39.49 10.86
N GLU A 187 8.52 38.70 10.43
CA GLU A 187 7.95 37.59 11.20
C GLU A 187 8.71 36.26 10.98
N MET A 188 9.64 36.25 10.04
CA MET A 188 10.47 35.06 9.78
C MET A 188 11.37 34.74 10.97
N LYS A 189 11.30 33.50 11.42
CA LYS A 189 12.16 32.98 12.48
C LYS A 189 13.21 32.04 11.91
N ASN A 190 14.35 31.94 12.60
CA ASN A 190 15.36 30.98 12.22
C ASN A 190 14.80 29.56 12.31
N GLY A 191 14.92 28.80 11.23
CA GLY A 191 14.37 27.47 11.10
C GLY A 191 12.93 27.38 10.56
N ASP A 192 12.29 28.53 10.23
CA ASP A 192 11.03 28.52 9.51
C ASP A 192 11.25 28.04 8.07
N VAL A 193 10.30 27.22 7.60
CA VAL A 193 10.18 26.92 6.17
C VAL A 193 9.21 27.92 5.57
N VAL A 194 9.71 28.75 4.68
CA VAL A 194 8.94 29.81 4.02
C VAL A 194 8.79 29.49 2.54
N LEU A 195 7.58 29.53 2.06
CA LEU A 195 7.23 29.31 0.67
C LEU A 195 6.82 30.65 0.05
N ASN A 196 7.01 30.80 -1.27
CA ASN A 196 6.43 31.91 -2.03
C ASN A 196 5.18 31.38 -2.75
N ARG A 197 4.04 31.99 -2.47
CA ARG A 197 2.77 31.72 -3.12
C ARG A 197 2.20 33.01 -3.67
N ASP A 198 2.11 33.08 -4.98
CA ASP A 198 1.57 34.26 -5.69
C ASP A 198 2.20 35.62 -5.25
N GLY A 199 3.51 35.61 -5.04
CA GLY A 199 4.26 36.78 -4.59
C GLY A 199 4.18 37.09 -3.09
N LYS A 200 3.53 36.23 -2.31
CA LYS A 200 3.41 36.35 -0.87
C LYS A 200 4.27 35.35 -0.14
N LEU A 201 4.88 35.76 0.94
CA LEU A 201 5.57 34.83 1.84
C LEU A 201 4.55 34.12 2.72
N VAL A 202 4.59 32.81 2.70
CA VAL A 202 3.69 31.97 3.51
C VAL A 202 4.50 30.92 4.27
N ARG A 203 3.99 30.57 5.43
CA ARG A 203 4.56 29.52 6.26
C ARG A 203 3.51 28.44 6.50
N PRO A 204 3.82 27.16 6.29
CA PRO A 204 2.93 26.08 6.70
C PRO A 204 2.68 26.11 8.21
N LYS A 205 1.43 25.97 8.61
CA LYS A 205 1.07 25.90 10.02
C LYS A 205 1.62 24.62 10.63
N ARG A 206 2.41 24.82 11.68
CA ARG A 206 3.01 23.72 12.45
C ARG A 206 2.28 23.55 13.77
N LEU A 207 1.86 22.34 14.05
CA LEU A 207 1.25 21.99 15.33
C LEU A 207 2.29 21.87 16.46
N PRO A 208 1.89 21.93 17.73
CA PRO A 208 2.79 21.67 18.87
C PRO A 208 3.50 20.31 18.83
N SER A 209 2.90 19.32 18.14
CA SER A 209 3.49 18.00 17.87
C SER A 209 4.59 17.99 16.80
N ASN A 210 4.96 19.15 16.24
CA ASN A 210 5.87 19.30 15.10
C ASN A 210 5.35 18.75 13.76
N LEU A 211 4.08 18.40 13.68
CA LEU A 211 3.43 17.99 12.44
C LEU A 211 2.87 19.20 11.69
N PHE A 212 2.70 19.07 10.38
CA PHE A 212 2.03 20.05 9.54
C PHE A 212 0.62 19.59 9.24
N GLN A 213 -0.29 20.55 9.08
CA GLN A 213 -1.69 20.28 8.82
C GLN A 213 -2.03 20.55 7.36
N PHE A 214 -2.85 19.66 6.78
CA PHE A 214 -3.47 19.90 5.48
C PHE A 214 -4.75 20.76 5.61
N LYS A 215 -5.08 21.49 4.56
CA LYS A 215 -6.37 22.19 4.44
C LYS A 215 -7.51 21.17 4.49
N ALA A 216 -8.55 21.50 5.23
CA ALA A 216 -9.75 20.69 5.27
C ALA A 216 -10.35 20.52 3.86
N GLY A 217 -10.91 19.33 3.59
CA GLY A 217 -11.54 19.03 2.30
C GLY A 217 -10.58 18.71 1.15
N THR A 218 -9.27 18.60 1.40
CA THR A 218 -8.29 18.28 0.34
C THR A 218 -7.99 16.79 0.20
N GLY A 219 -8.59 15.92 1.00
CA GLY A 219 -8.29 14.48 1.04
C GLY A 219 -8.46 13.79 -0.30
N GLU A 220 -9.56 14.02 -1.02
CA GLU A 220 -9.81 13.40 -2.33
C GLU A 220 -8.75 13.82 -3.36
N ALA A 221 -8.45 15.13 -3.45
CA ALA A 221 -7.46 15.64 -4.39
C ALA A 221 -6.06 15.10 -4.08
N ARG A 222 -5.71 14.92 -2.80
CA ARG A 222 -4.45 14.29 -2.38
C ARG A 222 -4.41 12.80 -2.72
N CYS A 223 -5.50 12.06 -2.51
CA CYS A 223 -5.59 10.66 -2.93
C CYS A 223 -5.42 10.49 -4.43
N ILE A 224 -6.01 11.37 -5.23
CA ILE A 224 -5.87 11.34 -6.69
C ILE A 224 -4.41 11.59 -7.09
N LEU A 225 -3.78 12.62 -6.51
CA LEU A 225 -2.36 12.95 -6.77
C LEU A 225 -1.45 11.79 -6.37
N ASP A 226 -1.59 11.24 -5.17
CA ASP A 226 -0.82 10.10 -4.67
C ASP A 226 -0.96 8.88 -5.59
N SER A 227 -2.18 8.60 -6.03
CA SER A 227 -2.49 7.45 -6.89
C SER A 227 -1.84 7.59 -8.26
N ILE A 228 -2.00 8.74 -8.91
CA ILE A 228 -1.40 9.00 -10.23
C ILE A 228 0.13 8.93 -10.12
N THR A 229 0.69 9.61 -9.13
CA THR A 229 2.14 9.67 -8.94
C THR A 229 2.74 8.30 -8.65
N SER A 230 2.09 7.49 -7.81
CA SER A 230 2.54 6.14 -7.50
C SER A 230 2.51 5.22 -8.72
N LEU A 231 1.42 5.25 -9.51
CA LEU A 231 1.30 4.46 -10.75
C LEU A 231 2.33 4.86 -11.80
N GLN A 232 2.66 6.14 -11.90
CA GLN A 232 3.67 6.64 -12.86
C GLN A 232 5.11 6.34 -12.39
N ASN A 233 5.31 5.98 -11.13
CA ASN A 233 6.62 5.76 -10.53
C ASN A 233 6.83 4.35 -9.95
N GLY A 234 6.19 3.34 -10.52
CA GLY A 234 6.55 1.95 -10.28
C GLY A 234 5.55 1.11 -9.48
N ALA A 235 4.43 1.68 -9.00
CA ALA A 235 3.32 0.89 -8.49
C ALA A 235 2.52 0.25 -9.65
N ASP A 236 2.08 -0.99 -9.46
CA ASP A 236 1.26 -1.71 -10.45
C ASP A 236 -0.23 -1.51 -10.20
N MET A 237 -0.60 -1.29 -8.96
CA MET A 237 -1.99 -1.12 -8.52
C MET A 237 -2.08 -0.06 -7.44
N ILE A 238 -3.26 0.54 -7.31
CA ILE A 238 -3.59 1.52 -6.27
C ILE A 238 -4.70 0.97 -5.37
N TRP A 239 -4.54 1.26 -4.09
CA TRP A 239 -5.57 1.09 -3.07
C TRP A 239 -5.82 2.43 -2.39
N ILE A 240 -7.02 2.98 -2.55
CA ILE A 240 -7.47 4.16 -1.82
C ILE A 240 -8.17 3.68 -0.54
N GLU A 241 -7.58 3.99 0.61
CA GLU A 241 -8.23 3.68 1.89
C GLU A 241 -9.34 4.68 2.17
N THR A 242 -10.53 4.17 2.49
CA THR A 242 -11.72 4.98 2.75
C THR A 242 -12.25 4.72 4.17
N GLU A 243 -12.85 5.72 4.78
CA GLU A 243 -13.52 5.58 6.09
C GLU A 243 -14.85 4.87 5.97
N LYS A 244 -15.51 5.01 4.82
CA LYS A 244 -16.81 4.43 4.49
C LYS A 244 -16.85 3.93 3.06
N PRO A 245 -17.61 2.87 2.76
CA PRO A 245 -17.77 2.35 1.40
C PRO A 245 -18.74 3.21 0.57
N HIS A 246 -18.35 4.44 0.25
CA HIS A 246 -19.18 5.38 -0.52
C HIS A 246 -18.88 5.27 -1.99
N VAL A 247 -19.72 4.51 -2.72
CA VAL A 247 -19.52 4.14 -4.13
C VAL A 247 -19.35 5.38 -5.04
N GLY A 248 -20.16 6.42 -4.84
CA GLY A 248 -20.08 7.64 -5.65
C GLY A 248 -18.76 8.40 -5.47
N GLN A 249 -18.26 8.52 -4.24
CA GLN A 249 -16.98 9.15 -3.94
C GLN A 249 -15.81 8.36 -4.55
N ILE A 250 -15.82 7.05 -4.34
CA ILE A 250 -14.78 6.15 -4.87
C ILE A 250 -14.78 6.22 -6.40
N GLY A 251 -15.96 6.13 -7.02
CA GLY A 251 -16.11 6.21 -8.48
C GLY A 251 -15.56 7.51 -9.06
N ALA A 252 -15.89 8.66 -8.44
CA ALA A 252 -15.40 9.96 -8.89
C ALA A 252 -13.86 10.06 -8.84
N MET A 253 -13.22 9.58 -7.76
CA MET A 253 -11.75 9.55 -7.67
C MET A 253 -11.13 8.64 -8.73
N ILE A 254 -11.73 7.47 -8.97
CA ILE A 254 -11.26 6.51 -9.99
C ILE A 254 -11.34 7.13 -11.39
N ASP A 255 -12.42 7.84 -11.69
CA ASP A 255 -12.60 8.50 -12.99
C ASP A 255 -11.52 9.56 -13.23
N GLU A 256 -11.18 10.37 -12.20
CA GLU A 256 -10.08 11.34 -12.30
C GLU A 256 -8.72 10.66 -12.49
N ILE A 257 -8.43 9.60 -11.76
CA ILE A 257 -7.18 8.84 -11.91
C ILE A 257 -7.09 8.27 -13.34
N ARG A 258 -8.16 7.70 -13.87
CA ARG A 258 -8.21 7.10 -15.21
C ARG A 258 -8.12 8.09 -16.37
N LYS A 259 -8.39 9.37 -16.14
CA LYS A 259 -8.10 10.41 -17.14
C LYS A 259 -6.60 10.53 -17.43
N VAL A 260 -5.75 10.28 -16.43
CA VAL A 260 -4.30 10.38 -16.53
C VAL A 260 -3.65 9.02 -16.74
N VAL A 261 -4.14 7.98 -16.06
CA VAL A 261 -3.67 6.58 -16.16
C VAL A 261 -4.87 5.70 -16.57
N PRO A 262 -5.20 5.59 -17.87
CA PRO A 262 -6.44 4.94 -18.34
C PRO A 262 -6.58 3.47 -17.91
N ASN A 263 -5.47 2.75 -17.77
CA ASN A 263 -5.45 1.33 -17.39
C ASN A 263 -5.14 1.12 -15.89
N ALA A 264 -5.38 2.13 -15.05
CA ALA A 264 -5.16 2.03 -13.62
C ALA A 264 -5.91 0.82 -13.03
N LYS A 265 -5.15 -0.07 -12.39
CA LYS A 265 -5.65 -1.23 -11.65
C LYS A 265 -5.87 -0.81 -10.20
N LEU A 266 -6.94 -1.32 -9.61
CA LEU A 266 -7.42 -0.87 -8.31
C LEU A 266 -7.64 -2.06 -7.39
N VAL A 267 -7.32 -1.85 -6.11
CA VAL A 267 -7.64 -2.73 -5.00
C VAL A 267 -8.56 -1.98 -4.05
N TYR A 268 -9.54 -2.66 -3.50
CA TYR A 268 -10.42 -2.07 -2.49
C TYR A 268 -10.55 -2.98 -1.26
N ASN A 269 -10.50 -2.36 -0.09
CA ASN A 269 -10.69 -3.04 1.18
C ASN A 269 -12.18 -3.13 1.52
N ASN A 270 -12.74 -4.32 1.36
CA ASN A 270 -14.08 -4.64 1.85
C ASN A 270 -14.04 -4.96 3.35
N SER A 271 -13.64 -3.98 4.16
CA SER A 271 -13.42 -4.19 5.59
C SER A 271 -14.67 -4.69 6.31
N PRO A 272 -14.56 -5.74 7.13
CA PRO A 272 -15.66 -6.18 7.99
C PRO A 272 -16.02 -5.15 9.07
N SER A 273 -15.16 -4.18 9.36
CA SER A 273 -15.43 -3.10 10.32
C SER A 273 -16.40 -2.04 9.78
N PHE A 274 -16.65 -1.99 8.48
CA PHE A 274 -17.70 -1.14 7.93
C PHE A 274 -19.07 -1.62 8.37
N ASN A 275 -19.93 -0.70 8.76
CA ASN A 275 -21.35 -0.99 8.93
C ASN A 275 -22.04 -1.09 7.57
N TRP A 276 -21.86 -2.23 6.89
CA TRP A 276 -22.36 -2.48 5.55
C TRP A 276 -23.86 -2.26 5.42
N THR A 277 -24.64 -2.73 6.38
CA THR A 277 -26.12 -2.56 6.38
C THR A 277 -26.51 -1.09 6.38
N LEU A 278 -25.88 -0.29 7.23
CA LEU A 278 -26.17 1.15 7.30
C LEU A 278 -25.74 1.87 6.02
N ASN A 279 -24.51 1.62 5.57
CA ASN A 279 -23.96 2.29 4.40
C ASN A 279 -24.70 1.94 3.11
N PHE A 280 -25.07 0.68 2.89
CA PHE A 280 -25.87 0.30 1.73
C PHE A 280 -27.30 0.85 1.77
N ARG A 281 -27.96 0.86 2.93
CA ARG A 281 -29.28 1.49 3.03
C ARG A 281 -29.26 2.97 2.66
N GLN A 282 -28.23 3.70 3.04
CA GLN A 282 -28.09 5.13 2.72
C GLN A 282 -27.77 5.40 1.24
N GLN A 283 -27.24 4.42 0.51
CA GLN A 283 -26.83 4.58 -0.90
C GLN A 283 -27.81 3.98 -1.90
N ILE A 284 -28.67 3.05 -1.49
CA ILE A 284 -29.59 2.32 -2.36
C ILE A 284 -31.04 2.76 -2.16
N PHE A 285 -31.38 3.24 -0.98
CA PHE A 285 -32.72 3.69 -0.59
C PHE A 285 -32.71 5.13 -0.10
#